data_f013169157fc2b0c534ea7f72fe7506a
#
_entry.id   f013169157fc2b0c534ea7f72fe7506a
#
_cell.length_a   1.000
_cell.length_b   1.000
_cell.length_c   1.000
_cell.angle_alpha   90.00
_cell.angle_beta   90.00
_cell.angle_gamma   90.00
#
_symmetry.space_group_name_H-M   'P 1'
#
loop_
_entity.id
_entity.type
_entity.pdbx_description
1 polymer ?
#
loop_
_entity_poly.entity_id
_entity_poly.type
_entity_poly.pdbx_seq_one_letter_code
_entity_poly.pdbx_strand_id
1 'polypeptide(L)' 'MSFRTARLSAGLSVQEVVAKLKVSDAAVYMWETGQLHPRASRLPEIAKLYGVTVDELLREDEKNAES' A
#
# COMPACT_ATOMS: atom_id res chain seq x y z
N MET A 1 6.13 -1.23 7.01
CA MET A 1 5.54 0.05 6.57
C MET A 1 4.11 -0.18 6.13
N SER A 2 3.19 0.67 6.54
CA SER A 2 1.80 0.47 6.13
C SER A 2 1.58 0.98 4.71
N PHE A 3 0.52 0.49 4.08
CA PHE A 3 0.16 0.97 2.75
C PHE A 3 -0.09 2.47 2.75
N ARG A 4 -0.75 2.96 3.79
CA ARG A 4 -1.04 4.40 3.88
C ARG A 4 0.24 5.20 4.01
N THR A 5 1.15 4.78 4.87
CA THR A 5 2.42 5.48 5.07
C THR A 5 3.23 5.50 3.77
N ALA A 6 3.26 4.36 3.08
CA ALA A 6 3.99 4.29 1.81
C ALA A 6 3.39 5.23 0.78
N ARG A 7 2.06 5.28 0.70
CA ARG A 7 1.39 6.16 -0.24
C ARG A 7 1.69 7.63 0.08
N LEU A 8 1.57 8.00 1.35
CA LEU A 8 1.81 9.39 1.75
C LEU A 8 3.27 9.79 1.55
N SER A 9 4.19 8.88 1.84
CA SER A 9 5.62 9.15 1.61
C SER A 9 5.92 9.36 0.14
N ALA A 10 5.17 8.71 -0.73
CA ALA A 10 5.33 8.88 -2.17
C ALA A 10 4.64 10.14 -2.68
N GLY A 11 3.91 10.84 -1.83
CA GLY A 11 3.21 12.07 -2.20
C GLY A 11 1.98 11.83 -3.05
N LEU A 12 1.34 10.68 -2.89
CA LEU A 12 0.22 10.30 -3.73
C LEU A 12 -1.10 10.39 -2.98
N SER A 13 -2.12 10.89 -3.66
CA SER A 13 -3.47 10.85 -3.15
C SER A 13 -4.10 9.50 -3.47
N VAL A 14 -5.20 9.18 -2.80
CA VAL A 14 -5.95 7.97 -3.10
C VAL A 14 -6.38 7.97 -4.57
N GLN A 15 -6.84 9.12 -5.07
CA GLN A 15 -7.29 9.21 -6.45
C GLN A 15 -6.18 8.95 -7.45
N GLU A 16 -4.97 9.39 -7.14
CA GLU A 16 -3.83 9.12 -7.99
C GLU A 16 -3.52 7.63 -8.05
N VAL A 17 -3.62 6.96 -6.90
CA VAL A 17 -3.40 5.52 -6.85
C VAL A 17 -4.48 4.79 -7.65
N VAL A 18 -5.74 5.21 -7.49
CA VAL A 18 -6.85 4.65 -8.24
C VAL A 18 -6.58 4.72 -9.74
N ALA A 19 -6.15 5.89 -10.20
CA ALA A 19 -5.89 6.09 -11.62
C ALA A 19 -4.70 5.26 -12.12
N LYS A 20 -3.65 5.20 -11.32
CA LYS A 20 -2.43 4.50 -11.73
C LYS A 20 -2.57 2.99 -11.71
N LEU A 21 -3.23 2.47 -10.71
CA LEU A 21 -3.38 1.02 -10.55
C LEU A 21 -4.67 0.49 -11.13
N LYS A 22 -5.58 1.38 -11.53
CA LYS A 22 -6.86 1.00 -12.12
C LYS A 22 -7.66 0.13 -11.16
N VAL A 23 -7.75 0.59 -9.93
CA VAL A 23 -8.54 -0.07 -8.88
C VAL A 23 -9.55 0.92 -8.36
N SER A 24 -10.49 0.46 -7.53
CA SER A 24 -11.46 1.35 -6.93
C SER A 24 -10.84 2.05 -5.73
N ASP A 25 -11.42 3.18 -5.35
CA ASP A 25 -10.98 3.86 -4.14
C ASP A 25 -11.27 3.02 -2.91
N ALA A 26 -12.37 2.27 -2.93
CA ALA A 26 -12.69 1.36 -1.84
C ALA A 26 -11.58 0.35 -1.63
N ALA A 27 -11.01 -0.17 -2.71
CA ALA A 27 -9.92 -1.15 -2.60
C ALA A 27 -8.72 -0.53 -1.91
N VAL A 28 -8.35 0.71 -2.27
CA VAL A 28 -7.22 1.38 -1.66
C VAL A 28 -7.46 1.58 -0.17
N TYR A 29 -8.65 2.03 0.20
CA TYR A 29 -8.97 2.23 1.61
C TYR A 29 -8.95 0.91 2.38
N MET A 30 -9.44 -0.17 1.79
CA MET A 30 -9.42 -1.46 2.47
C MET A 30 -7.99 -1.97 2.68
N TRP A 31 -7.11 -1.71 1.72
CA TRP A 31 -5.70 -2.06 1.90
C TRP A 31 -5.11 -1.30 3.09
N GLU A 32 -5.49 -0.04 3.23
CA GLU A 32 -4.90 0.83 4.27
C GLU A 32 -5.47 0.53 5.64
N THR A 33 -6.70 0.04 5.71
CA THR A 33 -7.34 -0.31 6.98
C THR A 33 -7.10 -1.76 7.38
N GLY A 34 -6.55 -2.56 6.47
CA GLY A 34 -6.30 -3.97 6.75
C GLY A 34 -7.49 -4.86 6.53
N GLN A 35 -8.59 -4.34 5.98
CA GLN A 35 -9.77 -5.16 5.72
C GLN A 35 -9.59 -6.08 4.54
N LEU A 36 -8.70 -5.73 3.63
CA LEU A 36 -8.46 -6.50 2.43
C LEU A 36 -6.99 -6.33 2.05
N HIS A 37 -6.38 -7.40 1.58
CA HIS A 37 -4.99 -7.33 1.11
C HIS A 37 -4.98 -7.43 -0.41
N PRO A 38 -4.10 -6.68 -1.08
CA PRO A 38 -3.97 -6.83 -2.52
C PRO A 38 -3.45 -8.22 -2.85
N ARG A 39 -3.76 -8.69 -4.04
CA ARG A 39 -3.23 -9.96 -4.50
C ARG A 39 -1.73 -9.87 -4.61
N ALA A 40 -1.06 -11.01 -4.39
CA ALA A 40 0.39 -11.06 -4.46
C ALA A 40 0.91 -10.58 -5.81
N SER A 41 0.18 -10.88 -6.89
CA SER A 41 0.60 -10.45 -8.23
C SER A 41 0.55 -8.96 -8.41
N ARG A 42 -0.20 -8.25 -7.56
CA ARG A 42 -0.31 -6.80 -7.65
C ARG A 42 0.72 -6.07 -6.79
N LEU A 43 1.31 -6.76 -5.85
CA LEU A 43 2.25 -6.13 -4.93
C LEU A 43 3.44 -5.46 -5.60
N PRO A 44 4.06 -6.08 -6.64
CA PRO A 44 5.20 -5.41 -7.28
C PRO A 44 4.85 -4.06 -7.89
N GLU A 45 3.67 -3.95 -8.53
CA GLU A 45 3.31 -2.69 -9.14
C GLU A 45 2.95 -1.64 -8.09
N ILE A 46 2.34 -2.07 -6.98
CA ILE A 46 2.05 -1.15 -5.88
C ILE A 46 3.35 -0.63 -5.29
N ALA A 47 4.29 -1.53 -5.02
CA ALA A 47 5.56 -1.15 -4.44
C ALA A 47 6.32 -0.19 -5.35
N LYS A 48 6.31 -0.47 -6.64
CA LYS A 48 6.97 0.40 -7.61
C LYS A 48 6.34 1.79 -7.62
N LEU A 49 5.02 1.85 -7.60
CA LEU A 49 4.33 3.13 -7.59
C LEU A 49 4.65 3.92 -6.33
N TYR A 50 4.72 3.26 -5.19
CA TYR A 50 4.99 3.92 -3.92
C TYR A 50 6.48 4.15 -3.68
N GLY A 51 7.34 3.63 -4.55
CA GLY A 51 8.78 3.85 -4.41
C GLY A 51 9.41 3.05 -3.29
N VAL A 52 8.85 1.89 -2.97
CA VAL A 52 9.37 1.02 -1.93
C VAL A 52 9.49 -0.39 -2.49
N THR A 53 10.12 -1.28 -1.73
CA THR A 53 10.18 -2.69 -2.12
C THR A 53 8.93 -3.40 -1.62
N VAL A 54 8.63 -4.55 -2.22
CA VAL A 54 7.52 -5.37 -1.75
C VAL A 54 7.75 -5.76 -0.30
N ASP A 55 8.98 -6.09 0.04
CA ASP A 55 9.32 -6.46 1.41
C ASP A 55 8.99 -5.34 2.40
N GLU A 56 9.36 -4.12 2.04
CA GLU A 56 9.05 -2.97 2.89
C GLU A 56 7.56 -2.75 3.02
N LEU A 57 6.85 -2.93 1.92
CA LEU A 57 5.41 -2.72 1.90
C LEU A 57 4.68 -3.70 2.82
N LEU A 58 5.17 -4.93 2.87
CA LEU A 58 4.54 -5.98 3.67
C LEU A 58 5.02 -6.03 5.10
N ARG A 59 6.11 -5.33 5.40
CA ARG A 59 6.67 -5.39 6.74
C ARG A 59 5.82 -4.60 7.72
N GLU A 60 5.50 -5.22 8.84
CA GLU A 60 4.80 -4.54 9.90
C GLU A 60 5.72 -3.50 10.55
N ASP A 61 5.12 -2.49 11.15
CA ASP A 61 5.90 -1.54 11.90
C ASP A 61 6.59 -2.25 13.04
N GLU A 62 7.77 -1.74 13.41
CA GLU A 62 8.58 -2.36 14.45
C GLU A 62 7.83 -2.56 15.74
N LYS A 63 7.10 -1.56 16.17
CA LYS A 63 6.39 -1.66 17.42
C LYS A 63 5.29 -2.72 17.35
N ASN A 64 4.73 -2.92 16.19
CA ASN A 64 3.73 -3.98 16.01
C ASN A 64 4.37 -5.34 16.12
N ALA A 65 5.55 -5.47 15.57
CA ALA A 65 6.27 -6.74 15.63
C ALA A 65 6.64 -7.10 17.06
N GLU A 66 6.84 -6.11 17.88
CA GLU A 66 7.22 -6.34 19.26
C GLU A 66 6.03 -6.67 20.15
N SER A 67 4.88 -6.23 19.77
CA SER A 67 3.70 -6.49 20.57
C SER A 67 3.09 -7.84 20.21
#